data_63094627a71fdc573a98d8261c553921
#
_entry.id   63094627a71fdc573a98d8261c553921
#
_cell.length_a   1.000
_cell.length_b   1.000
_cell.length_c   1.000
_cell.angle_alpha   90.00
_cell.angle_beta   90.00
_cell.angle_gamma   90.00
#
_symmetry.space_group_name_H-M   'P 1'
#
loop_
_entity.id
_entity.type
_entity.pdbx_description
1 polymer ?
#
loop_
_entity_poly.entity_id
_entity_poly.type
_entity_poly.pdbx_seq_one_letter_code
_entity_poly.pdbx_strand_id
1 'polypeptide(L)'
;LKRAIIAGSKMLNSFGITSIHTEDTYDLGYSGSLEVLHEAYRELWTEGKLTQRIYEKISLPRIENLKEFLEGPYRTAMGNDYFRIGPVKLWADGTIGAHTAYMIDEYADLPGGGKGIAVYEDDEIRDIIELAHKNDMQMCIHAIGDGALKQVVDAYADVLERYPDIPHRHRIVHCQIGNDELYKKLADNHLIINIQPMQTETDYPLIE
;
A
#
# COMPACT_ATOMS: atom_id res chain seq x y z
N LEU A 1 1.77 -3.56 -23.02
CA LEU A 1 2.32 -3.80 -21.70
C LEU A 1 3.85 -3.95 -21.73
N LYS A 2 4.47 -5.00 -22.31
CA LYS A 2 5.94 -5.21 -22.31
C LYS A 2 6.76 -4.01 -22.78
N ARG A 3 6.32 -3.28 -23.82
CA ARG A 3 7.02 -2.06 -24.27
C ARG A 3 7.04 -0.96 -23.21
N ALA A 4 5.94 -0.81 -22.45
CA ALA A 4 5.86 0.15 -21.34
C ALA A 4 6.80 -0.25 -20.21
N ILE A 5 6.81 -1.53 -19.81
CA ILE A 5 7.72 -2.06 -18.78
C ILE A 5 9.18 -1.80 -19.18
N ILE A 6 9.57 -2.10 -20.42
CA ILE A 6 10.96 -1.86 -20.90
C ILE A 6 11.30 -0.36 -20.89
N ALA A 7 10.37 0.50 -21.29
CA ALA A 7 10.61 1.95 -21.29
C ALA A 7 10.77 2.49 -19.86
N GLY A 8 9.89 2.10 -18.95
CA GLY A 8 10.01 2.42 -17.53
C GLY A 8 11.31 1.90 -16.91
N SER A 9 11.67 0.65 -17.20
CA SER A 9 12.92 0.06 -16.75
C SER A 9 14.15 0.85 -17.19
N LYS A 10 14.20 1.29 -18.44
CA LYS A 10 15.31 2.12 -18.94
C LYS A 10 15.41 3.46 -18.21
N MET A 11 14.28 4.09 -17.96
CA MET A 11 14.22 5.35 -17.21
C MET A 11 14.71 5.15 -15.77
N LEU A 12 14.22 4.13 -15.08
CA LEU A 12 14.63 3.80 -13.71
C LEU A 12 16.14 3.47 -13.62
N ASN A 13 16.66 2.74 -14.60
CA ASN A 13 18.10 2.44 -14.67
C ASN A 13 18.95 3.70 -14.80
N SER A 14 18.47 4.75 -15.49
CA SER A 14 19.20 6.02 -15.62
C SER A 14 19.40 6.74 -14.28
N PHE A 15 18.56 6.41 -13.27
CA PHE A 15 18.67 6.87 -11.88
C PHE A 15 19.36 5.84 -10.95
N GLY A 16 19.88 4.73 -11.49
CA GLY A 16 20.51 3.69 -10.70
C GLY A 16 19.53 2.80 -9.90
N ILE A 17 18.23 2.86 -10.21
CA ILE A 17 17.19 2.09 -9.52
C ILE A 17 17.19 0.66 -10.06
N THR A 18 17.40 -0.32 -9.18
CA THR A 18 17.48 -1.74 -9.53
C THR A 18 16.38 -2.60 -8.91
N SER A 19 15.57 -2.01 -8.01
CA SER A 19 14.47 -2.70 -7.32
C SER A 19 13.32 -1.74 -7.10
N ILE A 20 12.10 -2.15 -7.39
CA ILE A 20 10.91 -1.30 -7.28
C ILE A 20 9.75 -2.07 -6.67
N HIS A 21 8.87 -1.34 -5.99
CA HIS A 21 7.52 -1.78 -5.65
C HIS A 21 6.56 -1.13 -6.63
N THR A 22 5.84 -1.93 -7.37
CA THR A 22 4.85 -1.47 -8.36
C THR A 22 3.42 -1.66 -7.85
N GLU A 23 2.47 -1.14 -8.59
CA GLU A 23 1.03 -1.24 -8.29
C GLU A 23 0.24 -1.38 -9.60
N ASP A 24 0.84 -2.10 -10.55
CA ASP A 24 0.36 -2.20 -11.94
C ASP A 24 -1.00 -2.91 -12.05
N THR A 25 -1.37 -3.73 -11.04
CA THR A 25 -2.69 -4.40 -10.98
C THR A 25 -3.84 -3.41 -10.87
N TYR A 26 -3.63 -2.23 -10.28
CA TYR A 26 -4.64 -1.18 -10.21
C TYR A 26 -4.99 -0.64 -11.59
N ASP A 27 -3.99 -0.31 -12.40
CA ASP A 27 -4.16 0.31 -13.72
C ASP A 27 -4.76 -0.65 -14.76
N LEU A 28 -4.56 -1.95 -14.60
CA LEU A 28 -5.09 -2.98 -15.50
C LEU A 28 -6.48 -3.51 -15.09
N GLY A 29 -7.01 -3.03 -13.97
CA GLY A 29 -8.21 -3.57 -13.33
C GLY A 29 -7.90 -4.80 -12.46
N TYR A 30 -8.83 -5.13 -11.56
CA TYR A 30 -8.55 -6.13 -10.53
C TYR A 30 -8.61 -7.58 -11.03
N SER A 31 -9.51 -7.89 -11.94
CA SER A 31 -9.75 -9.27 -12.41
C SER A 31 -8.82 -9.65 -13.56
N GLY A 32 -8.04 -10.71 -13.38
CA GLY A 32 -7.14 -11.25 -14.40
C GLY A 32 -5.89 -10.41 -14.70
N SER A 33 -5.72 -9.27 -14.03
CA SER A 33 -4.59 -8.38 -14.27
C SER A 33 -3.26 -8.96 -13.77
N LEU A 34 -3.27 -9.71 -12.67
CA LEU A 34 -2.07 -10.30 -12.10
C LEU A 34 -1.46 -11.36 -13.04
N GLU A 35 -2.27 -12.22 -13.64
CA GLU A 35 -1.81 -13.24 -14.58
C GLU A 35 -1.17 -12.59 -15.80
N VAL A 36 -1.79 -11.56 -16.35
CA VAL A 36 -1.26 -10.81 -17.51
C VAL A 36 0.08 -10.13 -17.16
N LEU A 37 0.18 -9.52 -15.98
CA LEU A 37 1.40 -8.91 -15.48
C LEU A 37 2.49 -9.95 -15.24
N HIS A 38 2.16 -11.02 -14.52
CA HIS A 38 3.10 -12.09 -14.21
C HIS A 38 3.68 -12.70 -15.49
N GLU A 39 2.84 -12.97 -16.49
CA GLU A 39 3.30 -13.50 -17.78
C GLU A 39 4.20 -12.50 -18.50
N ALA A 40 3.85 -11.21 -18.54
CA ALA A 40 4.67 -10.18 -19.16
C ALA A 40 6.06 -10.05 -18.50
N TYR A 41 6.10 -10.04 -17.16
CA TYR A 41 7.36 -10.00 -16.41
C TYR A 41 8.17 -11.28 -16.59
N ARG A 42 7.53 -12.46 -16.58
CA ARG A 42 8.17 -13.75 -16.79
C ARG A 42 8.84 -13.82 -18.18
N GLU A 43 8.12 -13.40 -19.22
CA GLU A 43 8.66 -13.36 -20.59
C GLU A 43 9.86 -12.40 -20.69
N LEU A 44 9.73 -11.18 -20.15
CA LEU A 44 10.82 -10.19 -20.14
C LEU A 44 12.04 -10.67 -19.36
N TRP A 45 11.84 -11.37 -18.25
CA TRP A 45 12.91 -11.98 -17.50
C TRP A 45 13.61 -13.09 -18.32
N THR A 46 12.82 -13.99 -18.93
CA THR A 46 13.34 -15.08 -19.77
C THR A 46 14.13 -14.56 -20.98
N GLU A 47 13.66 -13.42 -21.56
CA GLU A 47 14.33 -12.75 -22.67
C GLU A 47 15.57 -11.91 -22.21
N GLY A 48 15.87 -11.86 -20.92
CA GLY A 48 16.94 -11.03 -20.37
C GLY A 48 16.72 -9.53 -20.49
N LYS A 49 15.46 -9.11 -20.64
CA LYS A 49 15.05 -7.70 -20.84
C LYS A 49 14.54 -7.03 -19.57
N LEU A 50 14.21 -7.79 -18.53
CA LEU A 50 13.83 -7.25 -17.22
C LEU A 50 15.10 -6.95 -16.44
N THR A 51 15.28 -5.71 -16.05
CA THR A 51 16.49 -5.20 -15.42
C THR A 51 16.29 -4.76 -13.96
N GLN A 52 15.04 -4.62 -13.52
CA GLN A 52 14.65 -4.38 -12.14
C GLN A 52 14.13 -5.64 -11.47
N ARG A 53 14.25 -5.67 -10.15
CA ARG A 53 13.48 -6.58 -9.31
C ARG A 53 12.15 -5.93 -8.97
N ILE A 54 11.07 -6.62 -9.26
CA ILE A 54 9.69 -6.14 -9.10
C ILE A 54 9.05 -6.80 -7.88
N TYR A 55 8.49 -6.00 -7.00
CA TYR A 55 7.64 -6.42 -5.90
C TYR A 55 6.25 -5.82 -6.11
N GLU A 56 5.36 -6.61 -6.73
CA GLU A 56 4.06 -6.15 -7.19
C GLU A 56 3.05 -6.07 -6.05
N LYS A 57 2.56 -4.88 -5.71
CA LYS A 57 1.45 -4.70 -4.78
C LYS A 57 0.14 -5.06 -5.48
N ILE A 58 -0.69 -5.84 -4.79
CA ILE A 58 -1.95 -6.32 -5.33
C ILE A 58 -3.09 -5.45 -4.81
N SER A 59 -3.70 -4.68 -5.68
CA SER A 59 -4.80 -3.79 -5.34
C SER A 59 -6.11 -4.57 -5.21
N LEU A 60 -6.58 -4.75 -3.97
CA LEU A 60 -7.79 -5.50 -3.63
C LEU A 60 -8.63 -4.67 -2.65
N PRO A 61 -9.37 -3.64 -3.16
CA PRO A 61 -9.99 -2.63 -2.30
C PRO A 61 -11.21 -3.12 -1.52
N ARG A 62 -11.74 -4.30 -1.82
CA ARG A 62 -12.91 -4.87 -1.16
C ARG A 62 -12.58 -6.25 -0.61
N ILE A 63 -13.24 -6.63 0.47
CA ILE A 63 -13.07 -7.94 1.09
C ILE A 63 -13.42 -9.08 0.12
N GLU A 64 -14.38 -8.88 -0.77
CA GLU A 64 -14.76 -9.87 -1.79
C GLU A 64 -13.61 -10.10 -2.78
N ASN A 65 -12.91 -9.03 -3.21
CA ASN A 65 -11.76 -9.16 -4.10
C ASN A 65 -10.63 -9.94 -3.42
N LEU A 66 -10.40 -9.70 -2.13
CA LEU A 66 -9.42 -10.45 -1.37
C LEU A 66 -9.81 -11.92 -1.21
N LYS A 67 -11.09 -12.22 -0.92
CA LYS A 67 -11.59 -13.60 -0.83
C LYS A 67 -11.38 -14.35 -2.15
N GLU A 68 -11.78 -13.75 -3.28
CA GLU A 68 -11.58 -14.34 -4.61
C GLU A 68 -10.08 -14.56 -4.89
N PHE A 69 -9.23 -13.59 -4.60
CA PHE A 69 -7.78 -13.72 -4.77
C PHE A 69 -7.19 -14.87 -3.93
N LEU A 70 -7.67 -15.05 -2.70
CA LEU A 70 -7.21 -16.09 -1.79
C LEU A 70 -7.62 -17.52 -2.19
N GLU A 71 -8.61 -17.69 -3.08
CA GLU A 71 -8.92 -18.98 -3.69
C GLU A 71 -7.80 -19.44 -4.64
N GLY A 72 -7.03 -18.50 -5.16
CA GLY A 72 -5.86 -18.78 -5.99
C GLY A 72 -4.60 -19.13 -5.16
N PRO A 73 -3.53 -19.53 -5.85
CA PRO A 73 -2.30 -20.00 -5.22
C PRO A 73 -1.39 -18.88 -4.69
N TYR A 74 -1.64 -17.62 -5.08
CA TYR A 74 -0.71 -16.53 -4.84
C TYR A 74 -0.71 -16.06 -3.39
N ARG A 75 0.49 -15.91 -2.82
CA ARG A 75 0.71 -15.32 -1.48
C ARG A 75 1.89 -14.36 -1.53
N THR A 76 1.97 -13.49 -0.55
CA THR A 76 3.08 -12.52 -0.42
C THR A 76 4.43 -13.24 -0.45
N ALA A 77 5.39 -12.64 -1.13
CA ALA A 77 6.75 -13.11 -1.39
C ALA A 77 6.89 -14.29 -2.37
N MET A 78 5.82 -14.88 -2.85
CA MET A 78 5.89 -15.89 -3.92
C MET A 78 6.43 -15.28 -5.21
N GLY A 79 7.23 -16.05 -5.94
CA GLY A 79 7.85 -15.62 -7.19
C GLY A 79 9.32 -16.01 -7.28
N ASN A 80 10.11 -15.19 -7.96
CA ASN A 80 11.54 -15.39 -8.16
C ASN A 80 12.34 -14.14 -7.83
N ASP A 81 13.64 -14.10 -8.20
CA ASP A 81 14.51 -12.96 -7.88
C ASP A 81 14.16 -11.67 -8.64
N TYR A 82 13.36 -11.74 -9.69
CA TYR A 82 12.99 -10.58 -10.51
C TYR A 82 11.52 -10.16 -10.40
N PHE A 83 10.63 -11.08 -10.07
CA PHE A 83 9.22 -10.77 -9.86
C PHE A 83 8.69 -11.52 -8.64
N ARG A 84 8.12 -10.80 -7.69
CA ARG A 84 7.46 -11.36 -6.50
C ARG A 84 6.10 -10.71 -6.27
N ILE A 85 5.17 -11.53 -5.81
CA ILE A 85 3.90 -11.08 -5.28
C ILE A 85 4.18 -10.25 -4.02
N GLY A 86 3.70 -9.03 -4.02
CA GLY A 86 3.83 -8.10 -2.91
C GLY A 86 2.65 -8.14 -1.93
N PRO A 87 2.46 -7.05 -1.19
CA PRO A 87 1.35 -6.94 -0.25
C PRO A 87 0.03 -6.63 -0.95
N VAL A 88 -1.07 -6.91 -0.26
CA VAL A 88 -2.37 -6.31 -0.58
C VAL A 88 -2.30 -4.80 -0.34
N LYS A 89 -2.69 -4.02 -1.35
CA LYS A 89 -2.69 -2.56 -1.30
C LYS A 89 -4.10 -2.01 -1.11
N LEU A 90 -4.22 -1.12 -0.13
CA LEU A 90 -5.42 -0.31 0.11
C LEU A 90 -5.07 1.18 0.17
N TRP A 91 -6.09 2.02 0.01
CA TRP A 91 -6.05 3.46 0.28
C TRP A 91 -7.07 3.77 1.36
N ALA A 92 -6.62 4.19 2.54
CA ALA A 92 -7.50 4.56 3.64
C ALA A 92 -8.09 5.97 3.48
N ASP A 93 -7.37 6.84 2.77
CA ASP A 93 -7.78 8.22 2.50
C ASP A 93 -7.22 8.75 1.17
N GLY A 94 -7.34 10.06 0.98
CA GLY A 94 -6.83 10.78 -0.18
C GLY A 94 -5.54 11.56 0.09
N THR A 95 -5.49 12.84 -0.33
CA THR A 95 -4.29 13.70 -0.26
C THR A 95 -4.59 15.04 0.41
N ILE A 96 -3.55 15.69 0.98
CA ILE A 96 -3.65 17.01 1.61
C ILE A 96 -4.09 18.06 0.60
N GLY A 97 -3.39 18.17 -0.54
CA GLY A 97 -3.66 19.19 -1.53
C GLY A 97 -5.04 19.14 -2.19
N ALA A 98 -5.76 18.03 -2.07
CA ALA A 98 -7.15 17.89 -2.51
C ALA A 98 -8.16 17.99 -1.35
N HIS A 99 -7.73 18.24 -0.11
CA HIS A 99 -8.55 18.18 1.13
C HIS A 99 -9.30 16.85 1.28
N THR A 100 -8.70 15.76 0.82
CA THR A 100 -9.25 14.41 0.89
C THR A 100 -8.49 13.48 1.83
N ALA A 101 -7.32 13.89 2.34
CA ALA A 101 -6.68 13.20 3.45
C ALA A 101 -7.58 13.25 4.67
N TYR A 102 -7.84 12.10 5.31
CA TYR A 102 -8.78 12.03 6.44
C TYR A 102 -8.09 12.48 7.74
N MET A 103 -8.57 13.60 8.28
CA MET A 103 -8.01 14.28 9.44
C MET A 103 -8.86 14.05 10.70
N ILE A 104 -8.24 14.10 11.88
CA ILE A 104 -8.94 14.08 13.17
C ILE A 104 -9.77 15.37 13.35
N ASP A 105 -9.19 16.51 12.95
CA ASP A 105 -9.86 17.82 13.00
C ASP A 105 -10.21 18.32 11.60
N GLU A 106 -11.04 19.34 11.49
CA GLU A 106 -11.35 19.99 10.22
C GLU A 106 -10.12 20.70 9.64
N TYR A 107 -10.05 20.80 8.32
CA TYR A 107 -9.01 21.57 7.63
C TYR A 107 -9.09 23.05 8.03
N ALA A 108 -7.98 23.61 8.51
CA ALA A 108 -7.94 24.98 9.02
C ALA A 108 -8.13 26.02 7.92
N ASP A 109 -7.68 25.75 6.71
CA ASP A 109 -7.80 26.60 5.51
C ASP A 109 -9.15 26.44 4.79
N LEU A 110 -10.00 25.50 5.22
CA LEU A 110 -11.31 25.24 4.63
C LEU A 110 -12.40 25.12 5.72
N PRO A 111 -12.72 26.18 6.45
CA PRO A 111 -13.71 26.14 7.54
C PRO A 111 -15.07 25.63 7.07
N GLY A 112 -15.58 24.57 7.72
CA GLY A 112 -16.81 23.88 7.31
C GLY A 112 -16.64 22.95 6.10
N GLY A 113 -15.43 22.75 5.60
CA GLY A 113 -15.10 21.84 4.49
C GLY A 113 -14.92 20.38 4.93
N GLY A 114 -15.03 20.11 6.23
CA GLY A 114 -14.97 18.76 6.79
C GLY A 114 -13.54 18.28 7.07
N LYS A 115 -13.41 16.97 7.25
CA LYS A 115 -12.19 16.28 7.72
C LYS A 115 -11.53 15.43 6.63
N GLY A 116 -11.87 15.60 5.38
CA GLY A 116 -11.45 14.71 4.30
C GLY A 116 -12.34 13.48 4.16
N ILE A 117 -11.78 12.39 3.65
CA ILE A 117 -12.54 11.19 3.28
C ILE A 117 -11.91 9.96 3.93
N ALA A 118 -12.63 9.34 4.86
CA ALA A 118 -12.35 7.95 5.25
C ALA A 118 -12.92 7.03 4.16
N VAL A 119 -12.06 6.25 3.51
CA VAL A 119 -12.48 5.35 2.43
C VAL A 119 -13.18 4.11 2.98
N TYR A 120 -12.84 3.70 4.18
CA TYR A 120 -13.39 2.52 4.86
C TYR A 120 -14.01 2.89 6.19
N GLU A 121 -15.03 2.13 6.60
CA GLU A 121 -15.45 2.08 8.00
C GLU A 121 -14.41 1.27 8.82
N ASP A 122 -14.35 1.53 10.13
CA ASP A 122 -13.35 0.90 11.02
C ASP A 122 -13.44 -0.64 11.03
N ASP A 123 -14.65 -1.17 11.02
CA ASP A 123 -14.89 -2.61 10.99
C ASP A 123 -14.48 -3.21 9.64
N GLU A 124 -14.76 -2.51 8.54
CA GLU A 124 -14.44 -2.98 7.19
C GLU A 124 -12.93 -3.12 6.97
N ILE A 125 -12.16 -2.09 7.29
CA ILE A 125 -10.70 -2.13 7.12
C ILE A 125 -10.07 -3.18 8.04
N ARG A 126 -10.56 -3.33 9.28
CA ARG A 126 -10.09 -4.36 10.21
C ARG A 126 -10.34 -5.75 9.66
N ASP A 127 -11.53 -6.03 9.13
CA ASP A 127 -11.90 -7.34 8.60
C ASP A 127 -11.05 -7.72 7.37
N ILE A 128 -10.72 -6.76 6.50
CA ILE A 128 -9.80 -6.96 5.38
C ILE A 128 -8.38 -7.29 5.89
N ILE A 129 -7.88 -6.52 6.87
CA ILE A 129 -6.56 -6.76 7.48
C ILE A 129 -6.51 -8.14 8.13
N GLU A 130 -7.53 -8.51 8.91
CA GLU A 130 -7.58 -9.82 9.56
C GLU A 130 -7.58 -10.95 8.54
N LEU A 131 -8.41 -10.85 7.51
CA LEU A 131 -8.47 -11.88 6.46
C LEU A 131 -7.11 -12.04 5.75
N ALA A 132 -6.46 -10.93 5.41
CA ALA A 132 -5.13 -10.95 4.78
C ALA A 132 -4.08 -11.57 5.71
N HIS A 133 -4.03 -11.10 6.97
CA HIS A 133 -3.07 -11.54 7.97
C HIS A 133 -3.13 -13.05 8.22
N LYS A 134 -4.35 -13.60 8.37
CA LYS A 134 -4.59 -15.04 8.59
C LYS A 134 -4.26 -15.91 7.38
N ASN A 135 -4.04 -15.32 6.20
CA ASN A 135 -3.75 -16.02 4.95
C ASN A 135 -2.36 -15.70 4.39
N ASP A 136 -1.40 -15.35 5.23
CA ASP A 136 -0.01 -15.06 4.85
C ASP A 136 0.14 -13.92 3.82
N MET A 137 -0.81 -12.97 3.81
CA MET A 137 -0.74 -11.79 2.98
C MET A 137 -0.26 -10.58 3.78
N GLN A 138 0.83 -9.98 3.34
CA GLN A 138 1.26 -8.69 3.85
C GLN A 138 0.26 -7.60 3.41
N MET A 139 -0.02 -6.65 4.28
CA MET A 139 -0.80 -5.46 3.96
C MET A 139 0.09 -4.25 3.73
N CYS A 140 -0.34 -3.36 2.83
CA CYS A 140 0.33 -2.09 2.52
C CYS A 140 -0.75 -1.02 2.33
N ILE A 141 -1.00 -0.20 3.35
CA ILE A 141 -2.13 0.73 3.36
C ILE A 141 -1.63 2.17 3.27
N HIS A 142 -2.16 2.92 2.32
CA HIS A 142 -1.97 4.35 2.20
C HIS A 142 -2.74 5.06 3.33
N ALA A 143 -2.05 5.93 4.07
CA ALA A 143 -2.63 6.81 5.07
C ALA A 143 -1.80 8.10 5.15
N ILE A 144 -2.41 9.22 4.78
CA ILE A 144 -1.80 10.55 4.78
C ILE A 144 -2.28 11.36 5.98
N GLY A 145 -3.58 11.50 6.17
CA GLY A 145 -4.16 12.20 7.30
C GLY A 145 -3.99 11.45 8.62
N ASP A 146 -3.94 12.18 9.72
CA ASP A 146 -3.81 11.61 11.07
C ASP A 146 -5.04 10.80 11.49
N GLY A 147 -6.22 11.11 10.98
CA GLY A 147 -7.44 10.32 11.14
C GLY A 147 -7.33 8.96 10.45
N ALA A 148 -6.84 8.93 9.20
CA ALA A 148 -6.59 7.70 8.48
C ALA A 148 -5.45 6.88 9.12
N LEU A 149 -4.37 7.56 9.53
CA LEU A 149 -3.27 6.91 10.24
C LEU A 149 -3.76 6.23 11.51
N LYS A 150 -4.60 6.93 12.30
CA LYS A 150 -5.19 6.38 13.51
C LYS A 150 -6.03 5.14 13.20
N GLN A 151 -6.94 5.23 12.24
CA GLN A 151 -7.81 4.12 11.84
C GLN A 151 -7.00 2.87 11.45
N VAL A 152 -5.98 3.05 10.60
CA VAL A 152 -5.14 1.94 10.12
C VAL A 152 -4.30 1.33 11.23
N VAL A 153 -3.69 2.17 12.08
CA VAL A 153 -2.86 1.70 13.20
C VAL A 153 -3.69 0.96 14.24
N ASP A 154 -4.89 1.46 14.54
CA ASP A 154 -5.81 0.82 15.47
C ASP A 154 -6.27 -0.55 14.95
N ALA A 155 -6.62 -0.63 13.66
CA ALA A 155 -7.02 -1.88 13.03
C ALA A 155 -5.87 -2.91 12.99
N TYR A 156 -4.64 -2.49 12.66
CA TYR A 156 -3.47 -3.37 12.75
C TYR A 156 -3.22 -3.87 14.18
N ALA A 157 -3.24 -2.97 15.16
CA ALA A 157 -2.97 -3.33 16.54
C ALA A 157 -3.98 -4.36 17.06
N ASP A 158 -5.28 -4.18 16.79
CA ASP A 158 -6.33 -5.11 17.16
C ASP A 158 -6.12 -6.51 16.54
N VAL A 159 -5.78 -6.57 15.26
CA VAL A 159 -5.53 -7.85 14.58
C VAL A 159 -4.27 -8.53 15.10
N LEU A 160 -3.18 -7.78 15.30
CA LEU A 160 -1.92 -8.33 15.79
C LEU A 160 -1.99 -8.80 17.25
N GLU A 161 -2.80 -8.15 18.09
CA GLU A 161 -3.07 -8.60 19.45
C GLU A 161 -3.84 -9.95 19.45
N ARG A 162 -4.79 -10.12 18.52
CA ARG A 162 -5.57 -11.37 18.41
C ARG A 162 -4.80 -12.53 17.77
N TYR A 163 -3.82 -12.25 16.93
CA TYR A 163 -3.05 -13.25 16.19
C TYR A 163 -1.53 -13.00 16.29
N PRO A 164 -0.95 -12.99 17.52
CA PRO A 164 0.44 -12.57 17.74
C PRO A 164 1.49 -13.53 17.17
N ASP A 165 1.12 -14.77 16.95
CA ASP A 165 2.05 -15.82 16.50
C ASP A 165 2.24 -15.85 14.98
N ILE A 166 1.45 -15.08 14.22
CA ILE A 166 1.57 -15.00 12.77
C ILE A 166 2.62 -13.94 12.43
N PRO A 167 3.75 -14.29 11.79
CA PRO A 167 4.75 -13.30 11.38
C PRO A 167 4.15 -12.33 10.38
N HIS A 168 4.45 -11.05 10.53
CA HIS A 168 3.99 -10.02 9.62
C HIS A 168 5.12 -9.08 9.20
N ARG A 169 4.89 -8.34 8.14
CA ARG A 169 5.68 -7.20 7.69
C ARG A 169 4.73 -6.12 7.15
N HIS A 170 3.58 -5.96 7.83
CA HIS A 170 2.57 -4.98 7.45
C HIS A 170 3.17 -3.58 7.43
N ARG A 171 2.69 -2.76 6.49
CA ARG A 171 3.25 -1.43 6.29
C ARG A 171 2.19 -0.39 6.03
N ILE A 172 2.56 0.85 6.31
CA ILE A 172 1.80 2.05 5.99
C ILE A 172 2.62 2.87 5.00
N VAL A 173 1.97 3.33 3.94
CA VAL A 173 2.57 4.23 2.94
C VAL A 173 2.19 5.66 3.28
N HIS A 174 3.13 6.55 3.09
CA HIS A 174 3.14 7.96 3.44
C HIS A 174 3.36 8.17 4.94
N CYS A 175 2.39 7.86 5.81
CA CYS A 175 2.48 8.15 7.24
C CYS A 175 2.85 9.63 7.46
N GLN A 176 2.15 10.53 6.74
CA GLN A 176 2.62 11.89 6.50
C GLN A 176 2.26 12.82 7.68
N ILE A 177 1.04 12.71 8.20
CA ILE A 177 0.58 13.46 9.37
C ILE A 177 0.29 12.47 10.49
N GLY A 178 0.83 12.74 11.67
CA GLY A 178 0.64 11.91 12.85
C GLY A 178 1.14 12.60 14.10
N ASN A 179 1.09 11.91 15.22
CA ASN A 179 1.52 12.40 16.52
C ASN A 179 2.32 11.32 17.28
N ASP A 180 2.92 11.70 18.41
CA ASP A 180 3.77 10.82 19.20
C ASP A 180 3.06 9.55 19.68
N GLU A 181 1.75 9.61 19.97
CA GLU A 181 0.95 8.45 20.38
C GLU A 181 0.83 7.44 19.22
N LEU A 182 0.48 7.91 18.02
CA LEU A 182 0.37 7.08 16.84
C LEU A 182 1.72 6.49 16.44
N TYR A 183 2.80 7.29 16.48
CA TYR A 183 4.15 6.80 16.18
C TYR A 183 4.63 5.76 17.20
N LYS A 184 4.31 5.94 18.48
CA LYS A 184 4.58 4.92 19.49
C LYS A 184 3.82 3.63 19.21
N LYS A 185 2.54 3.72 18.89
CA LYS A 185 1.70 2.54 18.59
C LYS A 185 2.18 1.81 17.33
N LEU A 186 2.64 2.54 16.30
CA LEU A 186 3.32 1.99 15.13
C LEU A 186 4.55 1.15 15.51
N ALA A 187 5.41 1.71 16.35
CA ALA A 187 6.64 1.07 16.80
C ALA A 187 6.35 -0.18 17.66
N ASP A 188 5.43 -0.07 18.61
CA ASP A 188 5.03 -1.16 19.50
C ASP A 188 4.49 -2.38 18.71
N ASN A 189 3.85 -2.13 17.57
CA ASN A 189 3.31 -3.16 16.67
C ASN A 189 4.27 -3.55 15.53
N HIS A 190 5.52 -3.09 15.54
CA HIS A 190 6.54 -3.40 14.53
C HIS A 190 6.08 -3.15 13.08
N LEU A 191 5.24 -2.13 12.86
CA LEU A 191 4.76 -1.74 11.55
C LEU A 191 5.86 -1.04 10.74
N ILE A 192 5.94 -1.32 9.45
CA ILE A 192 6.91 -0.70 8.55
C ILE A 192 6.28 0.56 7.95
N ILE A 193 7.01 1.65 7.90
CA ILE A 193 6.58 2.87 7.22
C ILE A 193 7.37 3.11 5.93
N ASN A 194 6.68 3.55 4.88
CA ASN A 194 7.27 3.98 3.62
C ASN A 194 7.02 5.48 3.47
N ILE A 195 8.00 6.28 3.81
CA ILE A 195 7.92 7.75 3.73
C ILE A 195 8.47 8.27 2.40
N GLN A 196 7.99 9.44 1.97
CA GLN A 196 8.48 10.17 0.82
C GLN A 196 9.00 11.54 1.30
N PRO A 197 10.28 11.67 1.65
CA PRO A 197 10.82 12.91 2.24
C PRO A 197 10.63 14.15 1.35
N MET A 198 10.58 13.99 0.04
CA MET A 198 10.34 15.11 -0.89
C MET A 198 8.92 15.68 -0.79
N GLN A 199 7.93 14.91 -0.35
CA GLN A 199 6.57 15.43 -0.13
C GLN A 199 6.53 16.48 0.98
N THR A 200 7.45 16.39 1.94
CA THR A 200 7.55 17.42 3.00
C THR A 200 7.82 18.81 2.42
N GLU A 201 8.65 18.91 1.37
CA GLU A 201 8.94 20.19 0.72
C GLU A 201 7.74 20.73 -0.07
N THR A 202 6.99 19.85 -0.74
CA THR A 202 5.86 20.24 -1.57
C THR A 202 4.59 20.50 -0.79
N ASP A 203 4.35 19.77 0.29
CA ASP A 203 3.11 19.81 1.04
C ASP A 203 3.20 20.71 2.29
N TYR A 204 4.41 21.03 2.76
CA TYR A 204 4.61 21.90 3.91
C TYR A 204 3.84 23.25 3.83
N PRO A 205 3.83 23.94 2.65
CA PRO A 205 3.04 25.16 2.53
C PRO A 205 1.52 24.99 2.62
N LEU A 206 1.03 23.74 2.59
CA LEU A 206 -0.40 23.40 2.67
C LEU A 206 -0.84 23.08 4.10
N ILE A 207 0.11 22.93 5.03
CA ILE A 207 -0.16 22.53 6.42
C ILE A 207 0.24 23.61 7.44
N GLU A 208 0.79 24.74 6.99
CA GLU A 208 0.99 25.96 7.79
C GLU A 208 -0.30 26.81 7.83
#